data_7b9d81e41feb7d48aadbdd34e8c3fa17
#
_entry.id   7b9d81e41feb7d48aadbdd34e8c3fa17
#
_cell.length_a   1.000
_cell.length_b   1.000
_cell.length_c   1.000
_cell.angle_alpha   90.00
_cell.angle_beta   90.00
_cell.angle_gamma   90.00
#
_symmetry.space_group_name_H-M   'P 1'
#
loop_
_entity.id
_entity.type
_entity.pdbx_description
1 polymer ?
#
loop_
_entity_poly.entity_id
_entity_poly.type
_entity_poly.pdbx_seq_one_letter_code
_entity_poly.pdbx_strand_id
1 'polypeptide(L)'
;MRRTYGGQLWVASLAAASALTLLAARASAFCRSSTCQADSTCDYDEHGCPVGGHPTVWHRSCITFSVQEDGSPRMHITAEKAGQILEQAYGSWTNASCEDGTPSIQAFRLDPVSCNRPQVNLCDRNASIWIFHDDVWPYEDDDLTLALTWTHFDPGTGEILDTDVEVNTAQHVITTDPKGMGAQFVAIATHEIGHIFGLAHSPYLYATMFENYRLTNDMSELSNDDIQGICTLYPPDRKTGPCVPEPLNGFASDCGTERCDPEGCCSTAPGGNSGSKGGAMLLTGLGLLVGWRRRSGRRRSNLL
;
A
#
# COMPACT_ATOMS: atom_id res chain seq x y z
N MET A 1 -26.23 91.74 10.59
CA MET A 1 -25.09 90.80 10.81
C MET A 1 -25.63 89.52 11.37
N ARG A 2 -25.73 88.48 10.57
CA ARG A 2 -26.09 87.12 11.01
C ARG A 2 -25.03 86.21 10.41
N ARG A 3 -24.22 85.58 11.27
CA ARG A 3 -23.26 84.52 10.90
C ARG A 3 -24.00 83.19 10.98
N THR A 4 -24.03 82.49 9.87
CA THR A 4 -24.45 81.05 9.76
C THR A 4 -23.24 80.17 9.92
N TYR A 5 -23.24 79.29 10.92
CA TYR A 5 -22.28 78.24 11.07
C TYR A 5 -22.77 77.04 10.29
N GLY A 6 -22.02 76.62 9.28
CA GLY A 6 -22.21 75.34 8.56
C GLY A 6 -21.51 74.25 9.30
N GLY A 7 -22.26 73.29 9.80
CA GLY A 7 -21.75 72.06 10.39
C GLY A 7 -21.46 71.03 9.28
N GLN A 8 -20.20 70.61 9.14
CA GLN A 8 -19.83 69.48 8.30
C GLN A 8 -19.98 68.20 9.08
N LEU A 9 -20.90 67.32 8.62
CA LEU A 9 -21.06 66.00 9.08
C LEU A 9 -20.00 65.09 8.39
N TRP A 10 -19.06 64.59 9.16
CA TRP A 10 -18.14 63.56 8.71
C TRP A 10 -18.84 62.20 8.84
N VAL A 11 -19.15 61.58 7.70
CA VAL A 11 -19.60 60.18 7.64
C VAL A 11 -18.35 59.31 7.61
N ALA A 12 -18.07 58.67 8.74
CA ALA A 12 -17.04 57.64 8.81
C ALA A 12 -17.58 56.34 8.22
N SER A 13 -17.14 55.97 7.02
CA SER A 13 -17.42 54.68 6.41
C SER A 13 -16.51 53.63 7.03
N LEU A 14 -17.04 52.79 7.90
CA LEU A 14 -16.39 51.55 8.37
C LEU A 14 -16.46 50.51 7.25
N ALA A 15 -15.38 50.31 6.53
CA ALA A 15 -15.17 49.18 5.63
C ALA A 15 -14.83 47.97 6.48
N ALA A 16 -15.82 47.12 6.72
CA ALA A 16 -15.58 45.79 7.31
C ALA A 16 -14.91 44.89 6.25
N ALA A 17 -13.60 44.73 6.35
CA ALA A 17 -12.85 43.77 5.57
C ALA A 17 -13.14 42.38 6.16
N SER A 18 -14.11 41.64 5.60
CA SER A 18 -14.31 40.23 5.87
C SER A 18 -13.13 39.42 5.25
N ALA A 19 -12.15 39.11 6.07
CA ALA A 19 -11.12 38.13 5.70
C ALA A 19 -11.80 36.76 5.61
N LEU A 20 -12.21 36.36 4.40
CA LEU A 20 -12.56 34.99 4.07
C LEU A 20 -11.25 34.21 4.09
N THR A 21 -10.92 33.57 5.22
CA THR A 21 -9.92 32.51 5.26
C THR A 21 -10.51 31.35 4.48
N LEU A 22 -10.19 31.26 3.20
CA LEU A 22 -10.32 30.03 2.43
C LEU A 22 -9.40 29.01 3.09
N LEU A 23 -9.96 28.20 3.98
CA LEU A 23 -9.41 26.90 4.32
C LEU A 23 -9.47 26.10 3.01
N ALA A 24 -8.39 26.20 2.22
CA ALA A 24 -8.16 25.25 1.16
C ALA A 24 -8.09 23.88 1.85
N ALA A 25 -9.17 23.12 1.75
CA ALA A 25 -9.11 21.69 2.03
C ALA A 25 -7.94 21.20 1.17
N ARG A 26 -6.87 20.76 1.81
CA ARG A 26 -5.77 20.13 1.10
C ARG A 26 -6.42 18.94 0.41
N ALA A 27 -6.53 18.98 -0.91
CA ALA A 27 -6.95 17.85 -1.68
C ALA A 27 -5.94 16.73 -1.35
N SER A 28 -6.40 15.73 -0.63
CA SER A 28 -5.64 14.53 -0.34
C SER A 28 -5.54 13.79 -1.67
N ALA A 29 -4.33 13.61 -2.18
CA ALA A 29 -4.14 12.97 -3.47
C ALA A 29 -3.94 11.45 -3.34
N PHE A 30 -3.68 10.95 -2.11
CA PHE A 30 -3.52 9.51 -1.90
C PHE A 30 -4.81 8.74 -2.19
N CYS A 31 -4.64 7.56 -2.77
CA CYS A 31 -5.73 6.63 -3.01
C CYS A 31 -5.70 5.49 -1.97
N ARG A 32 -6.88 4.99 -1.62
CA ARG A 32 -7.03 3.80 -0.77
C ARG A 32 -7.41 2.62 -1.64
N SER A 33 -6.84 1.46 -1.36
CA SER A 33 -7.34 0.21 -1.92
C SER A 33 -8.74 -0.10 -1.38
N SER A 34 -9.56 -0.76 -2.18
CA SER A 34 -10.97 -1.02 -1.85
C SER A 34 -11.40 -2.40 -2.33
N THR A 35 -12.38 -2.97 -1.65
CA THR A 35 -12.96 -4.27 -2.01
C THR A 35 -13.61 -4.27 -3.40
N CYS A 36 -14.01 -3.12 -3.94
CA CYS A 36 -14.58 -3.04 -5.29
C CYS A 36 -13.56 -3.37 -6.40
N GLN A 37 -12.25 -3.25 -6.13
CA GLN A 37 -11.21 -3.59 -7.12
C GLN A 37 -11.17 -5.09 -7.45
N ALA A 38 -11.65 -5.93 -6.53
CA ALA A 38 -11.62 -7.38 -6.67
C ALA A 38 -12.54 -7.91 -7.78
N ASP A 39 -13.66 -7.26 -8.04
CA ASP A 39 -14.68 -7.71 -9.01
C ASP A 39 -14.77 -6.80 -10.25
N SER A 40 -13.83 -5.86 -10.39
CA SER A 40 -13.79 -4.89 -11.49
C SER A 40 -15.05 -3.99 -11.59
N THR A 41 -15.77 -3.84 -10.46
CA THR A 41 -16.99 -3.01 -10.39
C THR A 41 -16.71 -1.61 -9.83
N CYS A 42 -15.44 -1.28 -9.60
CA CYS A 42 -15.05 0.05 -9.12
C CYS A 42 -15.38 1.13 -10.13
N ASP A 43 -16.00 2.18 -9.61
CA ASP A 43 -15.86 3.50 -10.23
C ASP A 43 -14.52 4.12 -9.80
N TYR A 44 -14.01 5.05 -10.61
CA TYR A 44 -12.79 5.79 -10.30
C TYR A 44 -13.10 7.28 -10.34
N ASP A 45 -12.52 8.03 -9.41
CA ASP A 45 -12.64 9.48 -9.40
C ASP A 45 -11.78 10.14 -10.48
N GLU A 46 -11.80 11.48 -10.54
CA GLU A 46 -11.01 12.26 -11.51
C GLU A 46 -9.49 12.12 -11.34
N HIS A 47 -9.05 11.57 -10.22
CA HIS A 47 -7.64 11.31 -9.89
C HIS A 47 -7.24 9.85 -10.13
N GLY A 48 -8.19 9.00 -10.53
CA GLY A 48 -7.96 7.57 -10.74
C GLY A 48 -7.99 6.74 -9.45
N CYS A 49 -8.49 7.29 -8.34
CA CYS A 49 -8.66 6.56 -7.10
C CYS A 49 -9.95 5.72 -7.14
N PRO A 50 -9.92 4.47 -6.63
CA PRO A 50 -11.12 3.64 -6.53
C PRO A 50 -12.18 4.29 -5.64
N VAL A 51 -13.43 4.32 -6.12
CA VAL A 51 -14.58 4.85 -5.39
C VAL A 51 -15.59 3.74 -5.17
N GLY A 52 -16.05 3.58 -3.93
CA GLY A 52 -16.98 2.52 -3.55
C GLY A 52 -16.29 1.36 -2.82
N GLY A 53 -17.09 0.36 -2.45
CA GLY A 53 -16.62 -0.75 -1.62
C GLY A 53 -16.22 -0.34 -0.21
N HIS A 54 -15.52 -1.24 0.48
CA HIS A 54 -14.92 -1.01 1.78
C HIS A 54 -13.42 -0.77 1.60
N PRO A 55 -12.79 0.22 2.27
CA PRO A 55 -11.33 0.34 2.27
C PRO A 55 -10.69 -0.94 2.79
N THR A 56 -9.65 -1.43 2.12
CA THR A 56 -8.89 -2.57 2.62
C THR A 56 -7.90 -2.10 3.67
N VAL A 57 -8.05 -2.59 4.91
CA VAL A 57 -7.22 -2.19 6.05
C VAL A 57 -7.03 -3.34 7.03
N TRP A 58 -5.92 -3.36 7.75
CA TRP A 58 -5.72 -4.27 8.87
C TRP A 58 -6.55 -3.82 10.07
N HIS A 59 -7.39 -4.70 10.61
CA HIS A 59 -8.15 -4.39 11.82
C HIS A 59 -7.32 -4.59 13.09
N ARG A 60 -6.21 -5.31 13.03
CA ARG A 60 -5.24 -5.51 14.12
C ARG A 60 -4.23 -4.35 14.23
N SER A 61 -3.56 -4.23 15.37
CA SER A 61 -2.51 -3.23 15.62
C SER A 61 -1.10 -3.69 15.25
N CYS A 62 -0.94 -4.97 14.92
CA CYS A 62 0.33 -5.57 14.54
C CYS A 62 0.14 -6.47 13.33
N ILE A 63 1.11 -6.39 12.42
CA ILE A 63 1.28 -7.31 11.30
C ILE A 63 2.67 -7.93 11.35
N THR A 64 2.86 -9.00 10.62
CA THR A 64 4.14 -9.68 10.52
C THR A 64 4.54 -9.86 9.08
N PHE A 65 5.82 -10.04 8.83
CA PHE A 65 6.35 -10.40 7.52
C PHE A 65 7.54 -11.34 7.65
N SER A 66 7.74 -12.15 6.63
CA SER A 66 8.88 -13.06 6.48
C SER A 66 9.52 -12.85 5.11
N VAL A 67 10.72 -13.35 4.95
CA VAL A 67 11.42 -13.38 3.67
C VAL A 67 11.62 -14.84 3.29
N GLN A 68 11.44 -15.16 2.03
CA GLN A 68 11.84 -16.47 1.48
C GLN A 68 13.32 -16.74 1.82
N GLU A 69 13.63 -17.93 2.34
CA GLU A 69 14.96 -18.25 2.90
C GLU A 69 16.11 -18.14 1.89
N ASP A 70 15.85 -18.39 0.59
CA ASP A 70 16.86 -18.27 -0.45
C ASP A 70 17.21 -16.81 -0.79
N GLY A 71 16.31 -15.85 -0.52
CA GLY A 71 16.43 -14.48 -0.98
C GLY A 71 16.52 -14.42 -2.51
N SER A 72 17.44 -13.59 -3.03
CA SER A 72 17.79 -13.56 -4.47
C SER A 72 19.27 -13.81 -4.67
N PRO A 73 19.69 -15.06 -4.91
CA PRO A 73 21.07 -15.39 -5.29
C PRO A 73 21.53 -14.64 -6.55
N ARG A 74 20.65 -14.45 -7.53
CA ARG A 74 20.94 -13.72 -8.76
C ARG A 74 21.34 -12.27 -8.52
N MET A 75 20.68 -11.58 -7.58
CA MET A 75 20.97 -10.19 -7.21
C MET A 75 21.91 -10.08 -6.01
N HIS A 76 22.43 -11.19 -5.50
CA HIS A 76 23.25 -11.26 -4.28
C HIS A 76 22.54 -10.63 -3.05
N ILE A 77 21.23 -10.83 -2.95
CA ILE A 77 20.38 -10.36 -1.84
C ILE A 77 20.03 -11.56 -0.96
N THR A 78 20.68 -11.67 0.18
CA THR A 78 20.34 -12.72 1.16
C THR A 78 19.03 -12.39 1.86
N ALA A 79 18.32 -13.42 2.37
CA ALA A 79 17.10 -13.21 3.17
C ALA A 79 17.33 -12.27 4.36
N GLU A 80 18.49 -12.36 5.02
CA GLU A 80 18.86 -11.46 6.11
C GLU A 80 19.00 -10.01 5.64
N LYS A 81 19.70 -9.79 4.50
CA LYS A 81 19.86 -8.45 3.94
C LYS A 81 18.53 -7.84 3.50
N ALA A 82 17.69 -8.66 2.84
CA ALA A 82 16.33 -8.24 2.47
C ALA A 82 15.52 -7.89 3.72
N GLY A 83 15.54 -8.76 4.75
CA GLY A 83 14.82 -8.53 6.00
C GLY A 83 15.20 -7.20 6.69
N GLN A 84 16.49 -6.87 6.75
CA GLN A 84 16.97 -5.60 7.31
C GLN A 84 16.45 -4.38 6.53
N ILE A 85 16.42 -4.45 5.20
CA ILE A 85 15.89 -3.37 4.35
C ILE A 85 14.37 -3.26 4.56
N LEU A 86 13.66 -4.37 4.64
CA LEU A 86 12.24 -4.39 4.90
C LEU A 86 11.89 -3.82 6.27
N GLU A 87 12.64 -4.17 7.32
CA GLU A 87 12.46 -3.56 8.66
C GLU A 87 12.58 -2.03 8.60
N GLN A 88 13.57 -1.53 7.86
CA GLN A 88 13.72 -0.09 7.64
C GLN A 88 12.53 0.50 6.88
N ALA A 89 12.10 -0.14 5.80
CA ALA A 89 11.00 0.34 4.97
C ALA A 89 9.65 0.30 5.71
N TYR A 90 9.34 -0.77 6.44
CA TYR A 90 8.17 -0.81 7.33
C TYR A 90 8.24 0.25 8.41
N GLY A 91 9.44 0.46 8.98
CA GLY A 91 9.69 1.50 9.97
C GLY A 91 9.40 2.90 9.45
N SER A 92 9.66 3.19 8.18
CA SER A 92 9.31 4.48 7.56
C SER A 92 7.80 4.74 7.61
N TRP A 93 6.98 3.73 7.35
CA TRP A 93 5.53 3.82 7.41
C TRP A 93 4.98 3.87 8.84
N THR A 94 5.43 2.95 9.70
CA THR A 94 4.87 2.80 11.07
C THR A 94 5.32 3.92 12.01
N ASN A 95 6.42 4.62 11.70
CA ASN A 95 6.90 5.79 12.44
C ASN A 95 6.61 7.12 11.71
N ALA A 96 5.77 7.11 10.69
CA ALA A 96 5.36 8.34 10.00
C ALA A 96 4.76 9.34 11.00
N SER A 97 5.07 10.64 10.82
CA SER A 97 4.61 11.68 11.73
C SER A 97 3.19 12.12 11.37
N CYS A 98 2.19 11.62 12.09
CA CYS A 98 0.81 12.07 12.04
C CYS A 98 0.63 13.31 12.94
N GLU A 99 -0.52 14.00 12.81
CA GLU A 99 -0.80 15.22 13.60
C GLU A 99 -0.70 14.96 15.11
N ASP A 100 -1.24 13.81 15.60
CA ASP A 100 -1.33 13.49 17.02
C ASP A 100 -0.46 12.27 17.43
N GLY A 101 0.57 11.92 16.66
CA GLY A 101 1.45 10.79 16.99
C GLY A 101 1.95 10.03 15.77
N THR A 102 1.98 8.71 15.88
CA THR A 102 2.35 7.80 14.79
C THR A 102 1.18 6.89 14.44
N PRO A 103 1.19 6.25 13.25
CA PRO A 103 0.16 5.29 12.88
C PRO A 103 -0.07 4.20 13.93
N SER A 104 -1.32 3.84 14.17
CA SER A 104 -1.72 2.83 15.16
C SER A 104 -1.51 1.39 14.67
N ILE A 105 -0.42 1.14 13.94
CA ILE A 105 -0.06 -0.16 13.42
C ILE A 105 1.46 -0.35 13.50
N GLN A 106 1.89 -1.57 13.80
CA GLN A 106 3.30 -1.95 13.87
C GLN A 106 3.54 -3.17 12.98
N ALA A 107 4.78 -3.35 12.53
CA ALA A 107 5.18 -4.49 11.72
C ALA A 107 6.39 -5.20 12.36
N PHE A 108 6.37 -6.53 12.33
CA PHE A 108 7.39 -7.36 12.94
C PHE A 108 7.90 -8.40 11.96
N ARG A 109 9.21 -8.48 11.83
CA ARG A 109 9.85 -9.54 11.07
C ARG A 109 9.82 -10.84 11.86
N LEU A 110 9.44 -11.93 11.17
CA LEU A 110 9.57 -13.29 11.65
C LEU A 110 10.75 -14.00 10.97
N ASP A 111 10.97 -15.25 11.35
CA ASP A 111 12.01 -16.08 10.75
C ASP A 111 11.77 -16.26 9.24
N PRO A 112 12.84 -16.47 8.45
CA PRO A 112 12.70 -16.80 7.04
C PRO A 112 11.88 -18.07 6.82
N VAL A 113 11.21 -18.16 5.66
CA VAL A 113 10.33 -19.26 5.31
C VAL A 113 10.79 -19.96 4.04
N SER A 114 10.52 -21.27 3.93
CA SER A 114 10.81 -22.03 2.72
C SER A 114 9.74 -21.92 1.64
N CYS A 115 8.60 -21.28 1.94
CA CYS A 115 7.53 -21.03 0.97
C CYS A 115 7.99 -20.03 -0.10
N ASN A 116 7.72 -20.35 -1.38
CA ASN A 116 8.16 -19.57 -2.54
C ASN A 116 7.01 -19.19 -3.49
N ARG A 117 5.79 -19.13 -2.96
CA ARG A 117 4.60 -18.70 -3.70
C ARG A 117 3.66 -17.91 -2.79
N PRO A 118 2.89 -16.95 -3.34
CA PRO A 118 1.84 -16.29 -2.59
C PRO A 118 0.76 -17.29 -2.19
N GLN A 119 0.29 -17.20 -0.95
CA GLN A 119 -0.82 -18.02 -0.47
C GLN A 119 -1.44 -17.48 0.80
N VAL A 120 -2.70 -17.83 1.04
CA VAL A 120 -3.37 -17.63 2.31
C VAL A 120 -4.07 -18.92 2.72
N ASN A 121 -3.86 -19.34 3.96
CA ASN A 121 -4.56 -20.46 4.55
C ASN A 121 -5.61 -19.95 5.53
N LEU A 122 -6.89 -20.03 5.18
CA LEU A 122 -7.97 -19.58 6.06
C LEU A 122 -8.18 -20.51 7.26
N CYS A 123 -7.70 -21.73 7.19
CA CYS A 123 -7.92 -22.80 8.18
C CYS A 123 -6.62 -23.34 8.79
N ASP A 124 -5.48 -22.85 8.37
CA ASP A 124 -4.16 -23.26 8.87
C ASP A 124 -3.27 -22.03 9.04
N ARG A 125 -2.09 -22.23 9.56
CA ARG A 125 -1.09 -21.20 9.81
C ARG A 125 -0.62 -20.54 8.52
N ASN A 126 -0.19 -19.30 8.62
CA ASN A 126 0.23 -18.46 7.50
C ASN A 126 1.61 -17.82 7.71
N ALA A 127 2.10 -17.23 6.64
CA ALA A 127 3.18 -16.27 6.67
C ALA A 127 2.94 -15.25 5.56
N SER A 128 2.99 -13.96 5.88
CA SER A 128 3.06 -12.90 4.85
C SER A 128 4.49 -12.86 4.32
N ILE A 129 4.70 -13.13 3.04
CA ILE A 129 6.03 -13.48 2.52
C ILE A 129 6.50 -12.48 1.46
N TRP A 130 7.80 -12.15 1.51
CA TRP A 130 8.53 -11.50 0.43
C TRP A 130 9.29 -12.56 -0.37
N ILE A 131 8.95 -12.72 -1.64
CA ILE A 131 9.40 -13.77 -2.54
C ILE A 131 10.21 -13.13 -3.67
N PHE A 132 11.36 -13.72 -4.02
CA PHE A 132 12.18 -13.28 -5.15
C PHE A 132 12.09 -14.30 -6.29
N HIS A 133 11.71 -13.86 -7.47
CA HIS A 133 11.68 -14.69 -8.68
C HIS A 133 12.94 -14.48 -9.51
N ASP A 134 13.95 -15.30 -9.29
CA ASP A 134 15.23 -15.19 -10.00
C ASP A 134 15.21 -15.83 -11.39
N ASP A 135 14.47 -16.92 -11.58
CA ASP A 135 14.49 -17.71 -12.80
C ASP A 135 13.45 -17.25 -13.82
N VAL A 136 12.17 -17.17 -13.40
CA VAL A 136 11.04 -16.85 -14.27
C VAL A 136 10.06 -15.96 -13.51
N TRP A 137 9.65 -14.85 -14.15
CA TRP A 137 8.51 -14.08 -13.69
C TRP A 137 7.23 -14.79 -14.16
N PRO A 138 6.33 -15.20 -13.25
CA PRO A 138 5.23 -16.10 -13.60
C PRO A 138 4.05 -15.41 -14.32
N TYR A 139 4.11 -14.10 -14.56
CA TYR A 139 3.03 -13.32 -15.17
C TYR A 139 3.39 -12.94 -16.60
N GLU A 140 2.45 -13.20 -17.54
CA GLU A 140 2.76 -13.16 -18.99
C GLU A 140 2.85 -11.76 -19.61
N ASP A 141 2.30 -10.72 -19.00
CA ASP A 141 2.05 -9.47 -19.71
C ASP A 141 2.90 -8.28 -19.28
N ASP A 142 3.91 -8.45 -18.41
CA ASP A 142 4.48 -7.27 -17.81
C ASP A 142 5.99 -7.32 -17.59
N ASP A 143 6.74 -7.08 -18.68
CA ASP A 143 8.17 -6.80 -18.65
C ASP A 143 8.53 -5.47 -17.95
N LEU A 144 7.54 -4.76 -17.38
CA LEU A 144 7.71 -3.50 -16.68
C LEU A 144 7.51 -3.61 -15.17
N THR A 145 6.86 -4.68 -14.70
CA THR A 145 6.56 -4.87 -13.27
C THR A 145 7.80 -5.25 -12.49
N LEU A 146 8.16 -4.43 -11.49
CA LEU A 146 9.29 -4.67 -10.59
C LEU A 146 8.92 -5.59 -9.43
N ALA A 147 7.71 -5.43 -8.89
CA ALA A 147 7.16 -6.24 -7.83
C ALA A 147 5.64 -6.23 -7.89
N LEU A 148 5.01 -7.15 -7.16
CA LEU A 148 3.57 -7.30 -7.09
C LEU A 148 3.15 -7.66 -5.67
N THR A 149 2.24 -6.88 -5.09
CA THR A 149 1.65 -7.15 -3.78
C THR A 149 0.30 -7.84 -3.92
N TRP A 150 0.17 -9.03 -3.36
CA TRP A 150 -1.08 -9.76 -3.20
C TRP A 150 -1.71 -9.40 -1.87
N THR A 151 -2.96 -8.99 -1.90
CA THR A 151 -3.71 -8.67 -0.69
C THR A 151 -4.93 -9.57 -0.58
N HIS A 152 -4.96 -10.38 0.46
CA HIS A 152 -6.09 -11.23 0.82
C HIS A 152 -6.94 -10.51 1.86
N PHE A 153 -8.20 -10.28 1.58
CA PHE A 153 -9.10 -9.54 2.45
C PHE A 153 -10.51 -10.14 2.49
N ASP A 154 -11.25 -9.83 3.53
CA ASP A 154 -12.66 -10.12 3.62
C ASP A 154 -13.46 -9.13 2.75
N PRO A 155 -14.18 -9.57 1.70
CA PRO A 155 -14.87 -8.68 0.78
C PRO A 155 -16.05 -7.95 1.42
N GLY A 156 -16.59 -8.44 2.52
CA GLY A 156 -17.71 -7.82 3.22
C GLY A 156 -17.30 -6.70 4.17
N THR A 157 -16.06 -6.70 4.63
CA THR A 157 -15.57 -5.73 5.64
C THR A 157 -14.36 -4.92 5.15
N GLY A 158 -13.60 -5.43 4.19
CA GLY A 158 -12.30 -4.89 3.77
C GLY A 158 -11.16 -5.21 4.73
N GLU A 159 -11.37 -6.07 5.75
CA GLU A 159 -10.29 -6.50 6.63
C GLU A 159 -9.22 -7.26 5.86
N ILE A 160 -7.99 -6.76 5.89
CA ILE A 160 -6.84 -7.49 5.33
C ILE A 160 -6.52 -8.66 6.26
N LEU A 161 -6.42 -9.84 5.67
CA LEU A 161 -6.17 -11.10 6.35
C LEU A 161 -4.71 -11.54 6.21
N ASP A 162 -4.14 -11.33 5.01
CA ASP A 162 -2.77 -11.67 4.67
C ASP A 162 -2.27 -10.86 3.46
N THR A 163 -0.95 -10.74 3.31
CA THR A 163 -0.32 -10.07 2.17
C THR A 163 0.99 -10.76 1.81
N ASP A 164 1.19 -11.01 0.52
CA ASP A 164 2.45 -11.51 -0.04
C ASP A 164 3.00 -10.55 -1.07
N VAL A 165 4.31 -10.48 -1.20
CA VAL A 165 4.99 -9.66 -2.19
C VAL A 165 5.91 -10.50 -3.04
N GLU A 166 5.78 -10.41 -4.34
CA GLU A 166 6.66 -11.03 -5.32
C GLU A 166 7.54 -9.97 -5.97
N VAL A 167 8.83 -10.22 -6.01
CA VAL A 167 9.85 -9.31 -6.58
C VAL A 167 10.41 -9.92 -7.85
N ASN A 168 10.33 -9.18 -8.96
CA ASN A 168 10.75 -9.62 -10.30
C ASN A 168 12.26 -9.45 -10.51
N THR A 169 13.05 -10.33 -9.91
CA THR A 169 14.50 -10.39 -10.12
C THR A 169 14.89 -11.17 -11.38
N ALA A 170 13.95 -11.88 -12.01
CA ALA A 170 14.17 -12.58 -13.27
C ALA A 170 14.41 -11.62 -14.46
N GLN A 171 13.64 -10.55 -14.53
CA GLN A 171 13.64 -9.63 -15.66
C GLN A 171 14.34 -8.30 -15.34
N HIS A 172 14.46 -7.93 -14.06
CA HIS A 172 15.01 -6.65 -13.64
C HIS A 172 16.28 -6.79 -12.79
N VAL A 173 17.19 -5.83 -12.96
CA VAL A 173 18.32 -5.67 -12.05
C VAL A 173 17.86 -4.89 -10.83
N ILE A 174 17.83 -5.57 -9.70
CA ILE A 174 17.44 -4.99 -8.40
C ILE A 174 18.67 -4.98 -7.51
N THR A 175 18.94 -3.86 -6.86
CA THR A 175 20.15 -3.66 -6.06
C THR A 175 19.85 -3.17 -4.66
N THR A 176 20.69 -3.57 -3.72
CA THR A 176 20.72 -3.04 -2.35
C THR A 176 21.85 -2.03 -2.12
N ASP A 177 22.66 -1.78 -3.15
CA ASP A 177 23.70 -0.74 -3.11
C ASP A 177 23.07 0.60 -3.54
N PRO A 178 23.08 1.65 -2.68
CA PRO A 178 22.53 2.96 -3.03
C PRO A 178 23.16 3.62 -4.27
N LYS A 179 24.34 3.16 -4.67
CA LYS A 179 25.05 3.62 -5.88
C LYS A 179 25.01 2.59 -7.00
N GLY A 180 24.39 1.45 -6.77
CA GLY A 180 24.25 0.39 -7.75
C GLY A 180 23.39 0.80 -8.94
N MET A 181 23.68 0.22 -10.10
CA MET A 181 22.79 0.37 -11.26
C MET A 181 21.61 -0.59 -11.13
N GLY A 182 20.42 -0.10 -11.45
CA GLY A 182 19.19 -0.87 -11.36
C GLY A 182 18.16 -0.23 -10.45
N ALA A 183 17.08 -0.94 -10.21
CA ALA A 183 16.05 -0.49 -9.27
C ALA A 183 16.50 -0.73 -7.82
N GLN A 184 16.30 0.26 -6.96
CA GLN A 184 16.68 0.16 -5.56
C GLN A 184 15.66 -0.69 -4.80
N PHE A 185 16.09 -1.78 -4.17
CA PHE A 185 15.19 -2.66 -3.42
C PHE A 185 14.46 -1.91 -2.30
N VAL A 186 15.13 -0.97 -1.63
CA VAL A 186 14.47 -0.16 -0.58
C VAL A 186 13.32 0.67 -1.14
N ALA A 187 13.43 1.24 -2.34
CA ALA A 187 12.37 2.03 -2.95
C ALA A 187 11.19 1.14 -3.37
N ILE A 188 11.47 -0.03 -3.97
CA ILE A 188 10.45 -1.04 -4.27
C ILE A 188 9.75 -1.46 -2.98
N ALA A 189 10.50 -1.83 -1.96
CA ALA A 189 9.96 -2.27 -0.68
C ALA A 189 9.08 -1.20 -0.03
N THR A 190 9.51 0.07 -0.03
CA THR A 190 8.71 1.15 0.56
C THR A 190 7.40 1.34 -0.19
N HIS A 191 7.39 1.21 -1.51
CA HIS A 191 6.17 1.27 -2.33
C HIS A 191 5.22 0.09 -2.03
N GLU A 192 5.71 -1.15 -2.12
CA GLU A 192 4.89 -2.35 -1.90
C GLU A 192 4.31 -2.41 -0.48
N ILE A 193 5.05 -1.92 0.51
CA ILE A 193 4.54 -1.82 1.89
C ILE A 193 3.36 -0.86 1.99
N GLY A 194 3.30 0.19 1.18
CA GLY A 194 2.10 1.03 1.10
C GLY A 194 0.87 0.23 0.66
N HIS A 195 1.02 -0.68 -0.32
CA HIS A 195 -0.06 -1.61 -0.71
C HIS A 195 -0.42 -2.59 0.41
N ILE A 196 0.57 -3.11 1.14
CA ILE A 196 0.36 -3.95 2.32
C ILE A 196 -0.49 -3.23 3.37
N PHE A 197 -0.31 -1.91 3.52
CA PHE A 197 -1.13 -1.11 4.43
C PHE A 197 -2.48 -0.67 3.85
N GLY A 198 -2.80 -1.03 2.61
CA GLY A 198 -4.11 -0.74 2.00
C GLY A 198 -4.14 0.57 1.22
N LEU A 199 -2.99 1.12 0.83
CA LEU A 199 -2.93 2.23 -0.11
C LEU A 199 -2.96 1.71 -1.56
N ALA A 200 -3.63 2.42 -2.44
CA ALA A 200 -3.54 2.25 -3.88
C ALA A 200 -2.53 3.25 -4.47
N HIS A 201 -2.28 3.17 -5.77
CA HIS A 201 -1.39 4.12 -6.44
C HIS A 201 -1.88 5.55 -6.27
N SER A 202 -0.96 6.45 -5.97
CA SER A 202 -1.23 7.89 -5.89
C SER A 202 -1.05 8.56 -7.25
N PRO A 203 -1.93 9.47 -7.65
CA PRO A 203 -1.73 10.32 -8.83
C PRO A 203 -0.60 11.35 -8.64
N TYR A 204 -0.13 11.53 -7.40
CA TYR A 204 0.90 12.52 -7.10
C TYR A 204 2.29 12.02 -7.51
N LEU A 205 2.88 12.69 -8.48
CA LEU A 205 4.15 12.29 -9.13
C LEU A 205 5.32 12.06 -8.15
N TYR A 206 5.31 12.72 -6.99
CA TYR A 206 6.39 12.64 -5.99
C TYR A 206 6.06 11.73 -4.81
N ALA A 207 4.91 11.06 -4.83
CA ALA A 207 4.57 10.06 -3.83
C ALA A 207 5.42 8.80 -4.00
N THR A 208 5.70 8.13 -2.90
CA THR A 208 6.21 6.75 -2.91
C THR A 208 5.20 5.83 -3.59
N MET A 209 3.89 6.08 -3.41
CA MET A 209 2.81 5.32 -4.04
C MET A 209 2.52 5.69 -5.49
N PHE A 210 3.37 6.50 -6.16
CA PHE A 210 3.21 6.73 -7.60
C PHE A 210 3.52 5.44 -8.38
N GLU A 211 2.65 5.08 -9.34
CA GLU A 211 2.67 3.78 -10.04
C GLU A 211 3.96 3.46 -10.81
N ASN A 212 4.69 4.50 -11.25
CA ASN A 212 5.87 4.31 -12.07
C ASN A 212 7.16 4.53 -11.27
N TYR A 213 8.01 3.51 -11.24
CA TYR A 213 9.33 3.60 -10.61
C TYR A 213 10.21 4.64 -11.29
N ARG A 214 10.93 5.41 -10.49
CA ARG A 214 11.92 6.39 -10.93
C ARG A 214 13.31 5.97 -10.49
N LEU A 215 14.29 6.10 -11.38
CA LEU A 215 15.70 5.79 -11.12
C LEU A 215 16.36 6.77 -10.12
N THR A 216 15.62 7.71 -9.58
CA THR A 216 16.05 8.59 -8.48
C THR A 216 15.57 7.96 -7.18
N ASN A 217 16.36 8.00 -6.12
CA ASN A 217 16.03 7.39 -4.81
C ASN A 217 14.86 8.05 -4.08
N ASP A 218 14.11 8.94 -4.73
CA ASP A 218 13.04 9.72 -4.12
C ASP A 218 11.88 8.85 -3.60
N MET A 219 11.72 7.63 -4.12
CA MET A 219 10.66 6.68 -3.70
C MET A 219 11.01 5.87 -2.45
N SER A 220 12.18 6.03 -1.88
CA SER A 220 12.56 5.38 -0.62
C SER A 220 12.14 6.16 0.63
N GLU A 221 11.68 7.41 0.44
CA GLU A 221 11.20 8.30 1.50
C GLU A 221 9.74 8.67 1.26
N LEU A 222 8.93 8.62 2.32
CA LEU A 222 7.51 8.96 2.23
C LEU A 222 7.31 10.44 1.94
N SER A 223 6.50 10.75 0.95
CA SER A 223 6.01 12.12 0.72
C SER A 223 4.91 12.48 1.72
N ASN A 224 4.54 13.75 1.76
CA ASN A 224 3.40 14.18 2.57
C ASN A 224 2.09 13.49 2.17
N ASP A 225 1.94 13.10 0.92
CA ASP A 225 0.79 12.37 0.41
C ASP A 225 0.71 10.98 1.01
N ASP A 226 1.81 10.24 1.00
CA ASP A 226 1.94 8.91 1.60
C ASP A 226 1.68 8.96 3.11
N ILE A 227 2.27 9.95 3.80
CA ILE A 227 2.07 10.18 5.23
C ILE A 227 0.59 10.45 5.55
N GLN A 228 -0.09 11.27 4.77
CA GLN A 228 -1.52 11.52 4.94
C GLN A 228 -2.32 10.23 4.73
N GLY A 229 -1.93 9.41 3.75
CA GLY A 229 -2.55 8.12 3.47
C GLY A 229 -2.49 7.18 4.67
N ILE A 230 -1.30 6.89 5.17
CA ILE A 230 -1.12 5.96 6.30
C ILE A 230 -1.76 6.51 7.59
N CYS A 231 -1.66 7.81 7.87
CA CYS A 231 -2.28 8.41 9.04
C CYS A 231 -3.81 8.40 8.98
N THR A 232 -4.39 8.43 7.77
CA THR A 232 -5.84 8.31 7.58
C THR A 232 -6.33 6.88 7.76
N LEU A 233 -5.58 5.89 7.29
CA LEU A 233 -5.93 4.48 7.44
C LEU A 233 -5.74 3.97 8.88
N TYR A 234 -4.69 4.46 9.54
CA TYR A 234 -4.27 4.04 10.88
C TYR A 234 -4.08 5.24 11.82
N PRO A 235 -5.14 6.01 12.12
CA PRO A 235 -5.00 7.17 12.98
C PRO A 235 -4.47 6.80 14.37
N PRO A 236 -3.67 7.67 15.03
CA PRO A 236 -3.02 7.37 16.31
C PRO A 236 -3.99 6.98 17.42
N ASP A 237 -5.19 7.51 17.41
CA ASP A 237 -6.24 7.27 18.40
C ASP A 237 -7.15 6.07 18.08
N ARG A 238 -6.85 5.31 17.00
CA ARG A 238 -7.64 4.13 16.61
C ARG A 238 -7.63 3.08 17.71
N LYS A 239 -8.81 2.71 18.15
CA LYS A 239 -8.99 1.66 19.17
C LYS A 239 -8.84 0.29 18.51
N THR A 240 -7.73 -0.35 18.77
CA THR A 240 -7.43 -1.73 18.34
C THR A 240 -7.21 -2.62 19.56
N GLY A 241 -7.26 -3.93 19.36
CA GLY A 241 -6.83 -4.90 20.35
C GLY A 241 -5.34 -4.78 20.69
N PRO A 242 -4.84 -5.59 21.65
CA PRO A 242 -3.42 -5.64 21.95
C PRO A 242 -2.63 -6.06 20.71
N CYS A 243 -1.39 -5.55 20.62
CA CYS A 243 -0.47 -5.97 19.58
C CYS A 243 -0.03 -7.43 19.83
N VAL A 244 -0.44 -8.31 18.93
CA VAL A 244 -0.02 -9.71 18.89
C VAL A 244 0.65 -9.92 17.53
N PRO A 245 2.00 -9.99 17.48
CA PRO A 245 2.75 -10.12 16.23
C PRO A 245 2.71 -11.58 15.73
N GLU A 246 1.58 -11.99 15.26
CA GLU A 246 1.34 -13.35 14.77
C GLU A 246 0.51 -13.29 13.47
N PRO A 247 0.86 -14.09 12.44
CA PRO A 247 0.05 -14.20 11.23
C PRO A 247 -1.34 -14.78 11.51
N LEU A 248 -2.21 -14.76 10.51
CA LEU A 248 -3.52 -15.42 10.59
C LEU A 248 -3.35 -16.91 10.96
N ASN A 249 -4.02 -17.35 12.02
CA ASN A 249 -3.98 -18.72 12.55
C ASN A 249 -2.59 -19.20 13.01
N GLY A 250 -1.62 -18.31 13.22
CA GLY A 250 -0.26 -18.63 13.66
C GLY A 250 0.77 -18.69 12.54
N PHE A 251 2.03 -18.78 12.91
CA PHE A 251 3.15 -18.76 11.97
C PHE A 251 3.40 -20.13 11.32
N ALA A 252 3.54 -20.15 9.98
CA ALA A 252 4.02 -21.28 9.19
C ALA A 252 5.38 -20.97 8.58
N SER A 253 6.38 -21.83 8.76
CA SER A 253 7.70 -21.68 8.13
C SER A 253 7.77 -22.30 6.71
N ASP A 254 6.71 -22.94 6.29
CA ASP A 254 6.51 -23.55 4.96
C ASP A 254 5.21 -23.05 4.33
N CYS A 255 4.92 -23.49 3.10
CA CYS A 255 3.67 -23.11 2.45
C CYS A 255 2.41 -23.68 3.11
N GLY A 256 2.54 -24.45 4.18
CA GLY A 256 1.40 -25.11 4.81
C GLY A 256 0.71 -26.11 3.88
N THR A 257 -0.38 -26.68 4.35
CA THR A 257 -1.21 -27.58 3.54
C THR A 257 -2.53 -26.88 3.20
N GLU A 258 -2.82 -26.65 1.93
CA GLU A 258 -4.07 -26.02 1.42
C GLU A 258 -5.38 -26.78 1.77
N ARG A 259 -5.40 -27.58 2.80
CA ARG A 259 -6.57 -28.38 3.15
C ARG A 259 -7.44 -27.70 4.17
N CYS A 260 -8.26 -26.76 3.70
CA CYS A 260 -9.54 -26.55 4.37
C CYS A 260 -10.43 -27.75 4.02
N ASP A 261 -10.58 -28.67 4.91
CA ASP A 261 -11.64 -29.66 4.79
C ASP A 261 -12.97 -28.90 4.95
N PRO A 262 -13.87 -28.86 3.93
CA PRO A 262 -15.08 -28.03 3.99
C PRO A 262 -16.01 -28.37 5.15
N GLU A 263 -15.80 -29.52 5.78
CA GLU A 263 -16.59 -30.01 6.91
C GLU A 263 -15.95 -29.75 8.29
N GLY A 264 -14.67 -29.35 8.36
CA GLY A 264 -13.90 -29.31 9.63
C GLY A 264 -13.63 -27.94 10.24
N CYS A 265 -13.55 -26.87 9.46
CA CYS A 265 -13.08 -25.58 9.97
C CYS A 265 -14.10 -24.74 10.73
N CYS A 266 -15.34 -25.13 10.82
CA CYS A 266 -16.40 -24.34 11.45
C CYS A 266 -16.89 -24.87 12.81
N SER A 267 -16.21 -25.85 13.45
CA SER A 267 -16.79 -26.55 14.61
C SER A 267 -16.27 -26.16 15.99
N THR A 268 -15.52 -25.06 16.15
CA THR A 268 -15.03 -24.64 17.47
C THR A 268 -15.38 -23.20 17.86
N ALA A 269 -16.52 -22.66 17.41
CA ALA A 269 -17.12 -21.49 18.04
C ALA A 269 -18.36 -21.92 18.80
N PRO A 270 -18.45 -21.76 20.14
CA PRO A 270 -19.66 -22.04 20.87
C PRO A 270 -20.68 -20.91 20.62
N GLY A 271 -21.70 -21.22 19.84
CA GLY A 271 -22.96 -20.47 19.79
C GLY A 271 -23.00 -19.29 18.83
N GLY A 272 -23.23 -19.55 17.55
CA GLY A 272 -23.62 -18.53 16.58
C GLY A 272 -24.30 -19.17 15.37
N ASN A 273 -25.61 -19.04 15.28
CA ASN A 273 -26.42 -19.47 14.16
C ASN A 273 -26.20 -18.50 13.00
N SER A 274 -25.40 -18.84 12.01
CA SER A 274 -25.40 -18.09 10.76
C SER A 274 -24.95 -18.96 9.59
N GLY A 275 -25.85 -19.16 8.65
CA GLY A 275 -25.52 -19.71 7.34
C GLY A 275 -24.64 -18.71 6.57
N SER A 276 -23.34 -18.94 6.57
CA SER A 276 -22.40 -18.25 5.72
C SER A 276 -22.35 -18.96 4.37
N LYS A 277 -22.85 -18.29 3.33
CA LYS A 277 -22.53 -18.64 1.95
C LYS A 277 -21.05 -18.32 1.74
N GLY A 278 -20.26 -19.33 1.39
CA GLY A 278 -18.83 -19.18 1.11
C GLY A 278 -18.60 -18.05 0.11
N GLY A 279 -17.96 -16.98 0.57
CA GLY A 279 -17.51 -15.89 -0.27
C GLY A 279 -16.32 -16.37 -1.10
N ALA A 280 -16.38 -16.18 -2.41
CA ALA A 280 -15.25 -16.40 -3.28
C ALA A 280 -14.15 -15.40 -2.93
N MET A 281 -12.95 -15.92 -2.64
CA MET A 281 -11.77 -15.10 -2.41
C MET A 281 -11.27 -14.57 -3.75
N LEU A 282 -11.20 -13.27 -3.90
CA LEU A 282 -10.64 -12.62 -5.09
C LEU A 282 -9.25 -12.11 -4.77
N LEU A 283 -8.30 -12.44 -5.63
CA LEU A 283 -6.92 -11.99 -5.59
C LEU A 283 -6.83 -10.69 -6.39
N THR A 284 -6.37 -9.61 -5.77
CA THR A 284 -6.01 -8.39 -6.50
C THR A 284 -4.51 -8.20 -6.41
N GLY A 285 -3.85 -8.18 -7.57
CA GLY A 285 -2.44 -7.83 -7.67
C GLY A 285 -2.30 -6.33 -7.93
N LEU A 286 -1.55 -5.64 -7.10
CA LEU A 286 -1.13 -4.26 -7.30
C LEU A 286 0.39 -4.27 -7.42
N GLY A 287 0.92 -3.70 -8.49
CA GLY A 287 2.34 -3.79 -8.79
C GLY A 287 2.97 -2.46 -9.19
N LEU A 288 4.24 -2.34 -8.92
CA LEU A 288 5.07 -1.21 -9.30
C LEU A 288 5.57 -1.35 -10.74
N LEU A 289 5.23 -0.42 -11.62
CA LEU A 289 5.59 -0.41 -13.05
C LEU A 289 6.83 0.44 -13.34
N VAL A 290 7.67 -0.02 -14.28
CA VAL A 290 8.77 0.80 -14.82
C VAL A 290 8.25 1.69 -15.94
N GLY A 291 8.15 3.00 -15.67
CA GLY A 291 7.72 3.98 -16.66
C GLY A 291 8.77 4.28 -17.73
N TRP A 292 8.78 3.55 -18.84
CA TRP A 292 9.56 3.93 -20.02
C TRP A 292 8.65 4.60 -21.06
N ARG A 293 8.82 5.91 -21.22
CA ARG A 293 8.17 6.66 -22.30
C ARG A 293 8.68 6.17 -23.65
N ARG A 294 7.99 5.24 -24.30
CA ARG A 294 8.16 5.03 -25.75
C ARG A 294 7.64 6.27 -26.46
N ARG A 295 8.57 7.09 -26.99
CA ARG A 295 8.22 8.08 -28.02
C ARG A 295 7.68 7.31 -29.23
N SER A 296 6.37 7.32 -29.43
CA SER A 296 5.76 6.88 -30.67
C SER A 296 6.22 7.84 -31.79
N GLY A 297 7.23 7.43 -32.52
CA GLY A 297 7.62 8.06 -33.76
C GLY A 297 6.50 7.88 -34.80
N ARG A 298 5.67 8.88 -34.97
CA ARG A 298 4.74 8.98 -36.07
C ARG A 298 5.55 9.08 -37.36
N ARG A 299 5.77 7.95 -38.06
CA ARG A 299 6.21 7.96 -39.45
C ARG A 299 5.08 8.57 -40.27
N ARG A 300 5.28 9.79 -40.74
CA ARG A 300 4.51 10.34 -41.86
C ARG A 300 5.01 9.60 -43.11
N SER A 301 4.14 8.76 -43.67
CA SER A 301 4.28 8.30 -45.04
C SER A 301 3.90 9.46 -45.97
N ASN A 302 4.88 10.06 -46.64
CA ASN A 302 4.62 10.84 -47.84
C ASN A 302 4.56 9.87 -49.00
N LEU A 303 3.38 9.73 -49.59
CA LEU A 303 3.18 9.26 -50.93
C LEU A 303 3.42 10.44 -51.90
N LEU A 304 4.35 10.25 -52.80
CA LEU A 304 4.30 10.58 -54.22
C LEU A 304 5.08 9.51 -54.94
#